data_4cb9ac87c7da7ec258146ca0161eea35
#
_entry.id   4cb9ac87c7da7ec258146ca0161eea35
#
_cell.length_a   1.000
_cell.length_b   1.000
_cell.length_c   1.000
_cell.angle_alpha   90.00
_cell.angle_beta   90.00
_cell.angle_gamma   90.00
#
_symmetry.space_group_name_H-M   'P 1'
#
loop_
_entity.id
_entity.type
_entity.pdbx_description
1 polymer ?
#
loop_
_entity_poly.entity_id
_entity_poly.type
_entity_poly.pdbx_seq_one_letter_code
_entity_poly.pdbx_strand_id
1 'polypeptide(L)'
;TIMKRVLFSMVLLMAVSLSFAQMKNVKEAKSIASDVKPNFGQAEKLINEAIKNPETKDLPDTWDVAGFIQKRFIEEERDKKGVLKQPFDTLKAYNSILKMFEYYTKCDDLAQVPNEKGKIKNKYRKANASTILVERPNLINGGIQYFNLDKNKEALQFFATYVESASYPMLAEQNLAKTDTLLAQIAYYATLAADRVGDKDAIIKYAPAALEDKDGGKFAMQLMADAYKAKGDTAAWIKSLEEGILKFPGNDYFFANLVDYYNTSNQASKAMEFADRMLSTDANNKLYLYVKAYLYHNMKEYDNAIEYYKKAIAADPEYAEAYSNVGLVYLMKAQDYADKATTDINDPKYAEAQAAVKKFYEEAKPFYEKARALKPDQKDLWLQGLYRVYYNLNMGPEFEEIDKMMK
;
A
#
# COMPACT_ATOMS: atom_id res chain seq x y z
N THR A 1 -19.17 -15.49 -62.76
CA THR A 1 -19.90 -16.08 -61.60
C THR A 1 -19.28 -17.43 -61.18
N ILE A 2 -18.77 -18.26 -62.04
CA ILE A 2 -18.12 -19.54 -61.73
C ILE A 2 -16.77 -19.33 -61.08
N MET A 3 -15.94 -18.40 -61.60
CA MET A 3 -14.64 -18.03 -61.07
C MET A 3 -14.69 -17.52 -59.61
N LYS A 4 -15.74 -16.70 -59.25
CA LYS A 4 -15.94 -16.25 -57.85
C LYS A 4 -16.29 -17.40 -56.90
N ARG A 5 -17.07 -18.37 -57.37
CA ARG A 5 -17.43 -19.56 -56.58
C ARG A 5 -16.23 -20.49 -56.38
N VAL A 6 -15.38 -20.67 -57.42
CA VAL A 6 -14.12 -21.45 -57.36
C VAL A 6 -13.12 -20.75 -56.43
N LEU A 7 -12.96 -19.43 -56.51
CA LEU A 7 -12.09 -18.66 -55.60
C LEU A 7 -12.57 -18.75 -54.16
N PHE A 8 -13.90 -18.63 -53.92
CA PHE A 8 -14.48 -18.76 -52.60
C PHE A 8 -14.34 -20.20 -52.01
N SER A 9 -14.49 -21.22 -52.87
CA SER A 9 -14.26 -22.61 -52.47
C SER A 9 -12.80 -22.91 -52.17
N MET A 10 -11.84 -22.32 -52.96
CA MET A 10 -10.41 -22.46 -52.66
C MET A 10 -10.00 -21.75 -51.36
N VAL A 11 -10.54 -20.54 -51.09
CA VAL A 11 -10.29 -19.82 -49.84
C VAL A 11 -10.87 -20.59 -48.67
N LEU A 12 -12.06 -21.18 -48.79
CA LEU A 12 -12.67 -22.02 -47.74
C LEU A 12 -11.88 -23.31 -47.50
N LEU A 13 -11.39 -23.96 -48.57
CA LEU A 13 -10.54 -25.18 -48.49
C LEU A 13 -9.17 -24.87 -47.87
N MET A 14 -8.55 -23.71 -48.17
CA MET A 14 -7.32 -23.29 -47.52
C MET A 14 -7.51 -22.95 -46.06
N ALA A 15 -8.61 -22.28 -45.68
CA ALA A 15 -8.93 -22.01 -44.28
C ALA A 15 -9.15 -23.28 -43.47
N VAL A 16 -9.90 -24.22 -43.99
CA VAL A 16 -10.11 -25.53 -43.34
C VAL A 16 -8.80 -26.33 -43.21
N SER A 17 -7.92 -26.29 -44.21
CA SER A 17 -6.63 -27.00 -44.15
C SER A 17 -5.64 -26.35 -43.16
N LEU A 18 -5.68 -25.03 -43.00
CA LEU A 18 -4.88 -24.32 -42.02
C LEU A 18 -5.36 -24.62 -40.59
N SER A 19 -6.66 -24.68 -40.34
CA SER A 19 -7.26 -25.06 -39.05
C SER A 19 -6.83 -26.48 -38.64
N PHE A 20 -6.90 -27.43 -39.53
CA PHE A 20 -6.42 -28.79 -39.26
C PHE A 20 -4.93 -28.87 -38.97
N ALA A 21 -4.10 -28.03 -39.64
CA ALA A 21 -2.66 -27.99 -39.42
C ALA A 21 -2.33 -27.42 -38.03
N GLN A 22 -3.04 -26.36 -37.57
CA GLN A 22 -2.78 -25.73 -36.28
C GLN A 22 -3.28 -26.58 -35.11
N MET A 23 -4.43 -27.25 -35.22
CA MET A 23 -4.86 -28.28 -34.24
C MET A 23 -3.90 -29.49 -34.18
N LYS A 24 -3.23 -29.80 -35.27
CA LYS A 24 -2.14 -30.76 -35.28
C LYS A 24 -0.96 -30.29 -34.45
N ASN A 25 -0.56 -29.01 -34.59
CA ASN A 25 0.50 -28.38 -33.77
C ASN A 25 0.20 -28.46 -32.26
N VAL A 26 -1.03 -28.21 -31.85
CA VAL A 26 -1.43 -28.35 -30.43
C VAL A 26 -1.27 -29.78 -29.92
N LYS A 27 -1.72 -30.77 -30.70
CA LYS A 27 -1.58 -32.20 -30.35
C LYS A 27 -0.12 -32.63 -30.35
N GLU A 28 0.66 -32.20 -31.33
CA GLU A 28 2.07 -32.54 -31.43
C GLU A 28 2.87 -31.90 -30.28
N ALA A 29 2.61 -30.64 -29.93
CA ALA A 29 3.21 -29.98 -28.76
C ALA A 29 2.96 -30.78 -27.46
N LYS A 30 1.73 -31.22 -27.26
CA LYS A 30 1.37 -32.09 -26.10
C LYS A 30 2.12 -33.41 -26.11
N SER A 31 2.20 -34.06 -27.26
CA SER A 31 2.90 -35.35 -27.42
C SER A 31 4.40 -35.19 -27.07
N ILE A 32 5.06 -34.17 -27.62
CA ILE A 32 6.47 -33.88 -27.36
C ILE A 32 6.73 -33.62 -25.87
N ALA A 33 5.85 -32.84 -25.22
CA ALA A 33 5.99 -32.54 -23.79
C ALA A 33 5.69 -33.77 -22.89
N SER A 34 4.97 -34.75 -23.40
CA SER A 34 4.64 -36.00 -22.67
C SER A 34 5.69 -37.09 -22.84
N ASP A 35 6.69 -36.91 -23.69
CA ASP A 35 7.76 -37.88 -23.93
C ASP A 35 8.58 -38.15 -22.66
N VAL A 36 9.26 -39.28 -22.61
CA VAL A 36 10.23 -39.63 -21.55
C VAL A 36 11.43 -38.69 -21.56
N LYS A 37 11.80 -38.15 -22.73
CA LYS A 37 12.84 -37.15 -22.94
C LYS A 37 12.23 -35.96 -23.69
N PRO A 38 11.49 -35.10 -23.02
CA PRO A 38 10.72 -34.05 -23.67
C PRO A 38 11.62 -32.98 -24.29
N ASN A 39 11.31 -32.56 -25.52
CA ASN A 39 11.90 -31.38 -26.13
C ASN A 39 10.99 -30.17 -25.87
N PHE A 40 11.14 -29.56 -24.71
CA PHE A 40 10.31 -28.42 -24.32
C PHE A 40 10.47 -27.21 -25.27
N GLY A 41 11.65 -26.98 -25.85
CA GLY A 41 11.84 -25.91 -26.82
C GLY A 41 10.98 -26.07 -28.06
N GLN A 42 10.89 -27.29 -28.60
CA GLN A 42 10.03 -27.60 -29.73
C GLN A 42 8.53 -27.54 -29.35
N ALA A 43 8.17 -28.08 -28.19
CA ALA A 43 6.79 -28.02 -27.71
C ALA A 43 6.32 -26.56 -27.49
N GLU A 44 7.14 -25.72 -26.86
CA GLU A 44 6.85 -24.27 -26.68
C GLU A 44 6.74 -23.54 -28.01
N LYS A 45 7.58 -23.84 -28.99
CA LYS A 45 7.49 -23.23 -30.32
C LYS A 45 6.13 -23.53 -30.97
N LEU A 46 5.74 -24.78 -31.04
CA LEU A 46 4.48 -25.20 -31.65
C LEU A 46 3.25 -24.60 -30.95
N ILE A 47 3.23 -24.60 -29.60
CA ILE A 47 2.09 -24.06 -28.87
C ILE A 47 2.02 -22.54 -28.95
N ASN A 48 3.16 -21.82 -28.99
CA ASN A 48 3.20 -20.38 -29.17
C ASN A 48 2.72 -19.95 -30.56
N GLU A 49 2.91 -20.75 -31.59
CA GLU A 49 2.29 -20.57 -32.90
C GLU A 49 0.79 -20.72 -32.83
N ALA A 50 0.28 -21.75 -32.15
CA ALA A 50 -1.15 -22.01 -31.97
C ALA A 50 -1.86 -20.91 -31.12
N ILE A 51 -1.22 -20.40 -30.07
CA ILE A 51 -1.75 -19.31 -29.24
C ILE A 51 -1.96 -18.01 -30.05
N LYS A 52 -1.15 -17.79 -31.06
CA LYS A 52 -1.23 -16.58 -31.91
C LYS A 52 -2.15 -16.74 -33.12
N ASN A 53 -2.48 -17.99 -33.47
CA ASN A 53 -3.28 -18.27 -34.65
C ASN A 53 -4.77 -17.97 -34.43
N PRO A 54 -5.43 -17.18 -35.31
CA PRO A 54 -6.85 -16.81 -35.17
C PRO A 54 -7.81 -17.98 -35.00
N GLU A 55 -7.47 -19.17 -35.52
CA GLU A 55 -8.34 -20.34 -35.50
C GLU A 55 -8.21 -21.17 -34.21
N THR A 56 -7.09 -21.03 -33.48
CA THR A 56 -6.81 -21.84 -32.28
C THR A 56 -6.64 -21.03 -31.00
N LYS A 57 -6.40 -19.73 -31.10
CA LYS A 57 -6.20 -18.85 -29.93
C LYS A 57 -7.38 -18.78 -28.97
N ASP A 58 -8.60 -18.98 -29.49
CA ASP A 58 -9.84 -18.92 -28.72
C ASP A 58 -10.36 -20.34 -28.32
N LEU A 59 -9.55 -21.37 -28.55
CA LEU A 59 -9.89 -22.72 -28.14
C LEU A 59 -9.30 -23.07 -26.76
N PRO A 60 -10.12 -23.51 -25.79
CA PRO A 60 -9.61 -23.89 -24.45
C PRO A 60 -8.51 -24.97 -24.49
N ASP A 61 -8.60 -25.95 -25.41
CA ASP A 61 -7.57 -27.00 -25.58
C ASP A 61 -6.17 -26.44 -25.85
N THR A 62 -6.06 -25.31 -26.58
CA THR A 62 -4.77 -24.67 -26.89
C THR A 62 -4.10 -24.19 -25.61
N TRP A 63 -4.86 -23.53 -24.73
CA TRP A 63 -4.36 -22.99 -23.48
C TRP A 63 -4.15 -24.04 -22.39
N ASP A 64 -4.98 -25.11 -22.39
CA ASP A 64 -4.74 -26.27 -21.54
C ASP A 64 -3.41 -26.94 -21.85
N VAL A 65 -3.12 -27.15 -23.15
CA VAL A 65 -1.84 -27.73 -23.60
C VAL A 65 -0.67 -26.78 -23.29
N ALA A 66 -0.86 -25.48 -23.46
CA ALA A 66 0.17 -24.49 -23.10
C ALA A 66 0.53 -24.58 -21.59
N GLY A 67 -0.46 -24.61 -20.72
CA GLY A 67 -0.28 -24.81 -19.28
C GLY A 67 0.36 -26.17 -18.95
N PHE A 68 -0.06 -27.23 -19.63
CA PHE A 68 0.49 -28.58 -19.47
C PHE A 68 2.00 -28.63 -19.79
N ILE A 69 2.45 -27.96 -20.86
CA ILE A 69 3.87 -27.90 -21.21
C ILE A 69 4.68 -27.25 -20.10
N GLN A 70 4.19 -26.15 -19.53
CA GLN A 70 4.86 -25.48 -18.41
C GLN A 70 4.89 -26.36 -17.16
N LYS A 71 3.78 -27.01 -16.82
CA LYS A 71 3.71 -27.98 -15.72
C LYS A 71 4.76 -29.10 -15.88
N ARG A 72 4.84 -29.72 -17.06
CA ARG A 72 5.82 -30.78 -17.34
C ARG A 72 7.27 -30.26 -17.21
N PHE A 73 7.54 -29.04 -17.66
CA PHE A 73 8.86 -28.45 -17.48
C PHE A 73 9.21 -28.25 -15.99
N ILE A 74 8.26 -27.77 -15.18
CA ILE A 74 8.44 -27.58 -13.74
C ILE A 74 8.73 -28.91 -13.05
N GLU A 75 7.99 -29.97 -13.40
CA GLU A 75 8.19 -31.32 -12.87
C GLU A 75 9.59 -31.84 -13.20
N GLU A 76 10.03 -31.70 -14.45
CA GLU A 76 11.38 -32.12 -14.91
C GLU A 76 12.49 -31.37 -14.15
N GLU A 77 12.40 -30.04 -14.01
CA GLU A 77 13.40 -29.27 -13.28
C GLU A 77 13.41 -29.62 -11.77
N ARG A 78 12.27 -29.95 -11.21
CA ARG A 78 12.15 -30.44 -9.82
C ARG A 78 12.82 -31.79 -9.64
N ASP A 79 12.66 -32.69 -10.59
CA ASP A 79 13.31 -34.01 -10.59
C ASP A 79 14.83 -33.90 -10.75
N LYS A 80 15.32 -33.01 -11.62
CA LYS A 80 16.76 -32.72 -11.73
C LYS A 80 17.33 -32.29 -10.40
N LYS A 81 16.68 -31.35 -9.69
CA LYS A 81 17.10 -30.88 -8.38
C LYS A 81 17.04 -31.95 -7.30
N GLY A 82 15.89 -32.59 -7.17
CA GLY A 82 15.54 -33.47 -6.04
C GLY A 82 16.14 -34.88 -6.18
N VAL A 83 15.87 -35.51 -7.28
CA VAL A 83 16.17 -36.94 -7.52
C VAL A 83 17.52 -37.12 -8.19
N LEU A 84 17.73 -36.41 -9.32
CA LEU A 84 18.89 -36.66 -10.17
C LEU A 84 20.14 -35.94 -9.72
N LYS A 85 20.03 -34.94 -8.83
CA LYS A 85 21.15 -34.08 -8.37
C LYS A 85 21.91 -33.39 -9.52
N GLN A 86 21.20 -33.04 -10.57
CA GLN A 86 21.73 -32.38 -11.77
C GLN A 86 21.52 -30.87 -11.71
N PRO A 87 22.25 -30.08 -12.52
CA PRO A 87 21.98 -28.66 -12.68
C PRO A 87 20.53 -28.42 -13.13
N PHE A 88 19.87 -27.46 -12.50
CA PHE A 88 18.50 -27.04 -12.80
C PHE A 88 18.39 -25.54 -12.93
N ASP A 89 17.46 -25.06 -13.73
CA ASP A 89 17.21 -23.64 -13.97
C ASP A 89 16.06 -23.14 -13.08
N THR A 90 16.41 -22.64 -11.89
CA THR A 90 15.43 -22.15 -10.91
C THR A 90 14.59 -20.99 -11.44
N LEU A 91 15.21 -20.01 -12.11
CA LEU A 91 14.49 -18.84 -12.61
C LEU A 91 13.54 -19.22 -13.74
N LYS A 92 13.99 -20.10 -14.64
CA LYS A 92 13.14 -20.61 -15.72
C LYS A 92 11.96 -21.42 -15.16
N ALA A 93 12.19 -22.22 -14.12
CA ALA A 93 11.12 -22.97 -13.46
C ALA A 93 10.08 -22.03 -12.83
N TYR A 94 10.50 -20.97 -12.12
CA TYR A 94 9.57 -19.96 -11.59
C TYR A 94 8.80 -19.25 -12.71
N ASN A 95 9.46 -18.81 -13.76
CA ASN A 95 8.79 -18.18 -14.91
C ASN A 95 7.78 -19.11 -15.57
N SER A 96 8.06 -20.41 -15.60
CA SER A 96 7.10 -21.42 -16.09
C SER A 96 5.86 -21.51 -15.19
N ILE A 97 6.00 -21.32 -13.88
CA ILE A 97 4.85 -21.22 -12.96
C ILE A 97 3.96 -20.03 -13.33
N LEU A 98 4.52 -18.84 -13.53
CA LEU A 98 3.73 -17.67 -13.96
C LEU A 98 2.97 -17.93 -15.26
N LYS A 99 3.65 -18.47 -16.28
CA LYS A 99 3.01 -18.82 -17.56
C LYS A 99 1.91 -19.87 -17.38
N MET A 100 2.12 -20.85 -16.52
CA MET A 100 1.12 -21.88 -16.24
C MET A 100 -0.15 -21.28 -15.62
N PHE A 101 -0.01 -20.32 -14.67
CA PHE A 101 -1.15 -19.60 -14.10
C PHE A 101 -1.90 -18.83 -15.18
N GLU A 102 -1.20 -18.06 -16.01
CA GLU A 102 -1.77 -17.33 -17.14
C GLU A 102 -2.55 -18.25 -18.08
N TYR A 103 -1.94 -19.36 -18.51
CA TYR A 103 -2.50 -20.26 -19.50
C TYR A 103 -3.72 -21.03 -18.96
N TYR A 104 -3.66 -21.53 -17.73
CA TYR A 104 -4.79 -22.22 -17.14
C TYR A 104 -5.96 -21.29 -16.82
N THR A 105 -5.69 -20.06 -16.42
CA THR A 105 -6.73 -19.03 -16.23
C THR A 105 -7.40 -18.72 -17.57
N LYS A 106 -6.62 -18.51 -18.64
CA LYS A 106 -7.16 -18.29 -19.98
C LYS A 106 -7.96 -19.47 -20.49
N CYS A 107 -7.49 -20.70 -20.24
CA CYS A 107 -8.25 -21.91 -20.55
C CYS A 107 -9.60 -21.94 -19.82
N ASP A 108 -9.61 -21.62 -18.52
CA ASP A 108 -10.83 -21.62 -17.71
C ASP A 108 -11.83 -20.59 -18.22
N ASP A 109 -11.39 -19.37 -18.54
CA ASP A 109 -12.23 -18.29 -19.09
C ASP A 109 -12.88 -18.70 -20.42
N LEU A 110 -12.09 -19.26 -21.34
CA LEU A 110 -12.58 -19.70 -22.64
C LEU A 110 -13.53 -20.91 -22.55
N ALA A 111 -13.36 -21.74 -21.52
CA ALA A 111 -14.20 -22.92 -21.31
C ALA A 111 -15.55 -22.59 -20.61
N GLN A 112 -15.82 -21.34 -20.25
CA GLN A 112 -17.10 -20.89 -19.67
C GLN A 112 -18.21 -20.67 -20.70
N VAL A 113 -18.02 -21.04 -21.95
CA VAL A 113 -19.03 -20.89 -23.00
C VAL A 113 -20.16 -21.92 -22.80
N PRO A 114 -21.44 -21.48 -22.65
CA PRO A 114 -22.55 -22.39 -22.56
C PRO A 114 -22.73 -23.20 -23.86
N ASN A 115 -23.08 -24.46 -23.73
CA ASN A 115 -23.50 -25.28 -24.87
C ASN A 115 -24.92 -24.87 -25.36
N GLU A 116 -25.40 -25.50 -26.44
CA GLU A 116 -26.74 -25.24 -27.03
C GLU A 116 -27.91 -25.38 -26.02
N LYS A 117 -27.71 -26.09 -24.92
CA LYS A 117 -28.68 -26.26 -23.81
C LYS A 117 -28.45 -25.28 -22.66
N GLY A 118 -27.62 -24.26 -22.84
CA GLY A 118 -27.28 -23.26 -21.83
C GLY A 118 -26.41 -23.78 -20.67
N LYS A 119 -25.86 -25.02 -20.78
CA LYS A 119 -25.03 -25.59 -19.72
C LYS A 119 -23.55 -25.39 -20.00
N ILE A 120 -22.84 -24.89 -19.00
CA ILE A 120 -21.38 -24.79 -19.00
C ILE A 120 -20.79 -26.13 -18.55
N LYS A 121 -19.95 -26.73 -19.39
CA LYS A 121 -19.20 -27.97 -19.09
C LYS A 121 -17.70 -27.69 -19.22
N ASN A 122 -17.11 -27.11 -18.19
CA ASN A 122 -15.66 -26.86 -18.15
C ASN A 122 -14.94 -28.17 -17.67
N LYS A 123 -14.52 -29.00 -18.62
CA LYS A 123 -13.79 -30.25 -18.33
C LYS A 123 -12.38 -30.03 -17.77
N TYR A 124 -11.82 -28.82 -17.92
CA TYR A 124 -10.43 -28.50 -17.54
C TYR A 124 -10.33 -28.01 -16.10
N ARG A 125 -11.34 -27.31 -15.61
CA ARG A 125 -11.32 -26.55 -14.35
C ARG A 125 -10.77 -27.32 -13.18
N LYS A 126 -11.30 -28.52 -12.91
CA LYS A 126 -10.91 -29.32 -11.73
C LYS A 126 -9.43 -29.69 -11.73
N ALA A 127 -8.90 -30.13 -12.87
CA ALA A 127 -7.51 -30.56 -12.98
C ALA A 127 -6.56 -29.35 -12.92
N ASN A 128 -6.90 -28.27 -13.62
CA ASN A 128 -6.08 -27.07 -13.67
C ASN A 128 -6.09 -26.33 -12.32
N ALA A 129 -7.25 -26.24 -11.65
CA ALA A 129 -7.35 -25.70 -10.30
C ALA A 129 -6.48 -26.45 -9.28
N SER A 130 -6.51 -27.79 -9.32
CA SER A 130 -5.66 -28.62 -8.46
C SER A 130 -4.17 -28.35 -8.70
N THR A 131 -3.75 -28.22 -9.96
CA THR A 131 -2.36 -27.92 -10.32
C THR A 131 -1.94 -26.52 -9.83
N ILE A 132 -2.78 -25.52 -10.06
CA ILE A 132 -2.55 -24.14 -9.60
C ILE A 132 -2.42 -24.08 -8.08
N LEU A 133 -3.28 -24.76 -7.33
CA LEU A 133 -3.21 -24.77 -5.86
C LEU A 133 -1.90 -25.35 -5.34
N VAL A 134 -1.40 -26.41 -5.96
CA VAL A 134 -0.11 -27.03 -5.59
C VAL A 134 1.06 -26.07 -5.85
N GLU A 135 1.02 -25.31 -6.95
CA GLU A 135 2.10 -24.44 -7.35
C GLU A 135 2.00 -22.99 -6.77
N ARG A 136 0.85 -22.63 -6.22
CA ARG A 136 0.61 -21.28 -5.69
C ARG A 136 1.65 -20.81 -4.67
N PRO A 137 2.14 -21.63 -3.70
CA PRO A 137 3.20 -21.20 -2.79
C PRO A 137 4.52 -20.87 -3.51
N ASN A 138 4.78 -21.45 -4.67
CA ASN A 138 5.99 -21.17 -5.44
C ASN A 138 5.98 -19.80 -6.12
N LEU A 139 4.82 -19.15 -6.24
CA LEU A 139 4.75 -17.74 -6.62
C LEU A 139 5.43 -16.85 -5.56
N ILE A 140 5.26 -17.15 -4.28
CA ILE A 140 5.95 -16.43 -3.20
C ILE A 140 7.46 -16.60 -3.36
N ASN A 141 7.92 -17.84 -3.52
CA ASN A 141 9.35 -18.15 -3.65
C ASN A 141 9.97 -17.44 -4.87
N GLY A 142 9.26 -17.45 -6.02
CA GLY A 142 9.69 -16.75 -7.22
C GLY A 142 9.75 -15.23 -7.00
N GLY A 143 8.71 -14.66 -6.40
CA GLY A 143 8.68 -13.23 -6.06
C GLY A 143 9.84 -12.81 -5.16
N ILE A 144 10.11 -13.55 -4.09
CA ILE A 144 11.23 -13.30 -3.18
C ILE A 144 12.57 -13.42 -3.93
N GLN A 145 12.74 -14.42 -4.78
CA GLN A 145 13.97 -14.60 -5.55
C GLN A 145 14.25 -13.39 -6.46
N TYR A 146 13.25 -12.92 -7.18
CA TYR A 146 13.40 -11.73 -8.03
C TYR A 146 13.56 -10.44 -7.24
N PHE A 147 12.87 -10.32 -6.11
CA PHE A 147 12.99 -9.16 -5.22
C PHE A 147 14.41 -9.03 -4.64
N ASN A 148 15.02 -10.17 -4.24
CA ASN A 148 16.40 -10.21 -3.74
C ASN A 148 17.45 -9.91 -4.83
N LEU A 149 17.09 -10.09 -6.10
CA LEU A 149 17.91 -9.72 -7.27
C LEU A 149 17.67 -8.28 -7.73
N ASP A 150 16.89 -7.49 -6.97
CA ASP A 150 16.43 -6.13 -7.32
C ASP A 150 15.66 -6.05 -8.65
N LYS A 151 15.10 -7.17 -9.10
CA LYS A 151 14.23 -7.29 -10.27
C LYS A 151 12.77 -7.09 -9.84
N ASN A 152 12.47 -5.85 -9.42
CA ASN A 152 11.20 -5.53 -8.77
C ASN A 152 9.99 -5.66 -9.69
N LYS A 153 10.15 -5.47 -11.00
CA LYS A 153 9.08 -5.65 -11.99
C LYS A 153 8.65 -7.11 -12.10
N GLU A 154 9.61 -8.01 -12.16
CA GLU A 154 9.35 -9.45 -12.16
C GLU A 154 8.80 -9.90 -10.82
N ALA A 155 9.36 -9.43 -9.70
CA ALA A 155 8.84 -9.72 -8.36
C ALA A 155 7.38 -9.31 -8.21
N LEU A 156 7.00 -8.14 -8.71
CA LEU A 156 5.62 -7.68 -8.74
C LEU A 156 4.70 -8.64 -9.47
N GLN A 157 5.12 -9.17 -10.62
CA GLN A 157 4.30 -10.13 -11.37
C GLN A 157 3.98 -11.39 -10.55
N PHE A 158 4.95 -11.90 -9.80
CA PHE A 158 4.76 -13.08 -8.94
C PHE A 158 3.82 -12.80 -7.78
N PHE A 159 4.08 -11.73 -7.01
CA PHE A 159 3.24 -11.37 -5.87
C PHE A 159 1.82 -10.99 -6.31
N ALA A 160 1.69 -10.24 -7.40
CA ALA A 160 0.42 -9.89 -8.00
C ALA A 160 -0.39 -11.14 -8.38
N THR A 161 0.24 -12.10 -9.09
CA THR A 161 -0.42 -13.36 -9.48
C THR A 161 -0.87 -14.15 -8.24
N TYR A 162 -0.07 -14.18 -7.17
CA TYR A 162 -0.46 -14.82 -5.92
C TYR A 162 -1.73 -14.17 -5.33
N VAL A 163 -1.75 -12.85 -5.21
CA VAL A 163 -2.90 -12.11 -4.66
C VAL A 163 -4.14 -12.27 -5.51
N GLU A 164 -4.01 -12.09 -6.82
CA GLU A 164 -5.11 -12.20 -7.79
C GLU A 164 -5.70 -13.60 -7.84
N SER A 165 -4.85 -14.63 -7.71
CA SER A 165 -5.31 -16.03 -7.74
C SER A 165 -6.29 -16.37 -6.62
N ALA A 166 -6.33 -15.61 -5.53
CA ALA A 166 -7.30 -15.79 -4.46
C ALA A 166 -8.75 -15.56 -4.92
N SER A 167 -8.94 -14.83 -6.02
CA SER A 167 -10.25 -14.53 -6.62
C SER A 167 -10.53 -15.25 -7.94
N TYR A 168 -9.65 -16.16 -8.37
CA TYR A 168 -9.88 -16.90 -9.61
C TYR A 168 -11.14 -17.78 -9.53
N PRO A 169 -12.04 -17.70 -10.52
CA PRO A 169 -13.28 -18.50 -10.51
C PRO A 169 -13.04 -20.00 -10.36
N MET A 170 -11.94 -20.53 -10.90
CA MET A 170 -11.58 -21.94 -10.75
C MET A 170 -11.17 -22.32 -9.31
N LEU A 171 -10.83 -21.34 -8.46
CA LEU A 171 -10.42 -21.54 -7.07
C LEU A 171 -11.51 -21.10 -6.07
N ALA A 172 -12.71 -20.71 -6.54
CA ALA A 172 -13.77 -20.16 -5.70
C ALA A 172 -14.17 -21.06 -4.51
N GLU A 173 -14.15 -22.37 -4.68
CA GLU A 173 -14.46 -23.34 -3.62
C GLU A 173 -13.48 -23.29 -2.44
N GLN A 174 -12.26 -22.80 -2.65
CA GLN A 174 -11.22 -22.71 -1.63
C GLN A 174 -11.41 -21.50 -0.71
N ASN A 175 -12.20 -20.50 -1.14
CA ASN A 175 -12.45 -19.26 -0.41
C ASN A 175 -11.15 -18.58 0.10
N LEU A 176 -10.11 -18.55 -0.76
CA LEU A 176 -8.76 -18.10 -0.40
C LEU A 176 -8.72 -16.68 0.15
N ALA A 177 -9.64 -15.82 -0.25
CA ALA A 177 -9.74 -14.46 0.32
C ALA A 177 -9.96 -14.46 1.85
N LYS A 178 -10.50 -15.54 2.42
CA LYS A 178 -10.72 -15.68 3.87
C LYS A 178 -9.83 -16.72 4.54
N THR A 179 -9.39 -17.73 3.80
CA THR A 179 -8.66 -18.88 4.36
C THR A 179 -7.15 -18.75 4.23
N ASP A 180 -6.67 -17.91 3.32
CA ASP A 180 -5.24 -17.74 3.09
C ASP A 180 -4.64 -16.72 4.06
N THR A 181 -3.95 -17.21 5.07
CA THR A 181 -3.31 -16.40 6.11
C THR A 181 -2.12 -15.57 5.62
N LEU A 182 -1.57 -15.86 4.45
CA LEU A 182 -0.45 -15.13 3.87
C LEU A 182 -0.89 -14.04 2.89
N LEU A 183 -2.19 -13.98 2.54
CA LEU A 183 -2.69 -13.09 1.50
C LEU A 183 -2.34 -11.63 1.75
N ALA A 184 -2.55 -11.15 2.98
CA ALA A 184 -2.25 -9.76 3.35
C ALA A 184 -0.75 -9.45 3.28
N GLN A 185 0.09 -10.36 3.76
CA GLN A 185 1.55 -10.20 3.71
C GLN A 185 2.06 -10.16 2.26
N ILE A 186 1.55 -11.04 1.40
CA ILE A 186 2.00 -11.07 -0.01
C ILE A 186 1.44 -9.86 -0.79
N ALA A 187 0.25 -9.38 -0.45
CA ALA A 187 -0.28 -8.12 -0.96
C ALA A 187 0.61 -6.92 -0.56
N TYR A 188 1.15 -6.93 0.66
CA TYR A 188 2.14 -5.94 1.07
C TYR A 188 3.42 -6.02 0.23
N TYR A 189 3.95 -7.20 -0.04
CA TYR A 189 5.12 -7.35 -0.92
C TYR A 189 4.82 -6.93 -2.37
N ALA A 190 3.62 -7.20 -2.88
CA ALA A 190 3.19 -6.67 -4.17
C ALA A 190 3.16 -5.13 -4.19
N THR A 191 2.65 -4.52 -3.11
CA THR A 191 2.62 -3.06 -2.94
C THR A 191 4.03 -2.47 -2.89
N LEU A 192 4.96 -3.08 -2.15
CA LEU A 192 6.36 -2.66 -2.09
C LEU A 192 7.07 -2.78 -3.45
N ALA A 193 6.86 -3.89 -4.16
CA ALA A 193 7.44 -4.08 -5.49
C ALA A 193 6.88 -3.05 -6.48
N ALA A 194 5.58 -2.74 -6.40
CA ALA A 194 4.93 -1.71 -7.19
C ALA A 194 5.51 -0.31 -6.89
N ASP A 195 5.76 0.02 -5.64
CA ASP A 195 6.38 1.29 -5.25
C ASP A 195 7.80 1.41 -5.82
N ARG A 196 8.62 0.36 -5.71
CA ARG A 196 9.98 0.35 -6.24
C ARG A 196 10.06 0.53 -7.77
N VAL A 197 9.04 0.09 -8.50
CA VAL A 197 8.96 0.32 -9.96
C VAL A 197 8.18 1.59 -10.33
N GLY A 198 7.62 2.29 -9.36
CA GLY A 198 6.86 3.52 -9.56
C GLY A 198 5.45 3.31 -10.12
N ASP A 199 4.90 2.09 -10.06
CA ASP A 199 3.58 1.75 -10.57
C ASP A 199 2.47 2.12 -9.56
N LYS A 200 1.94 3.34 -9.69
CA LYS A 200 0.90 3.87 -8.81
C LYS A 200 -0.43 3.12 -8.91
N ASP A 201 -0.75 2.59 -10.08
CA ASP A 201 -1.98 1.80 -10.27
C ASP A 201 -1.89 0.45 -9.58
N ALA A 202 -0.74 -0.20 -9.64
CA ALA A 202 -0.49 -1.43 -8.91
C ALA A 202 -0.49 -1.22 -7.37
N ILE A 203 0.09 -0.11 -6.87
CA ILE A 203 0.00 0.25 -5.44
C ILE A 203 -1.46 0.34 -5.01
N ILE A 204 -2.27 1.12 -5.71
CA ILE A 204 -3.70 1.32 -5.41
C ILE A 204 -4.48 0.00 -5.48
N LYS A 205 -4.09 -0.89 -6.39
CA LYS A 205 -4.74 -2.19 -6.57
C LYS A 205 -4.46 -3.16 -5.43
N TYR A 206 -3.22 -3.25 -4.96
CA TYR A 206 -2.81 -4.29 -4.02
C TYR A 206 -2.77 -3.84 -2.55
N ALA A 207 -2.54 -2.55 -2.27
CA ALA A 207 -2.48 -2.04 -0.91
C ALA A 207 -3.74 -2.33 -0.07
N PRO A 208 -4.99 -2.26 -0.60
CA PRO A 208 -6.17 -2.58 0.20
C PRO A 208 -6.15 -3.99 0.80
N ALA A 209 -5.63 -5.00 0.09
CA ALA A 209 -5.50 -6.35 0.61
C ALA A 209 -4.37 -6.48 1.64
N ALA A 210 -3.40 -5.57 1.64
CA ALA A 210 -2.27 -5.53 2.56
C ALA A 210 -2.61 -4.92 3.92
N LEU A 211 -3.73 -4.21 4.06
CA LEU A 211 -4.05 -3.44 5.27
C LEU A 211 -4.22 -4.28 6.54
N GLU A 212 -4.48 -5.58 6.39
CA GLU A 212 -4.60 -6.53 7.51
C GLU A 212 -3.24 -7.16 7.89
N ASP A 213 -2.17 -6.87 7.16
CA ASP A 213 -0.82 -7.31 7.54
C ASP A 213 -0.34 -6.52 8.76
N LYS A 214 0.11 -7.23 9.80
CA LYS A 214 0.47 -6.63 11.09
C LYS A 214 1.65 -5.68 10.99
N ASP A 215 2.63 -6.03 10.16
CA ASP A 215 3.90 -5.31 10.07
C ASP A 215 3.88 -4.27 8.94
N GLY A 216 3.26 -4.61 7.81
CA GLY A 216 3.27 -3.81 6.59
C GLY A 216 2.01 -3.00 6.31
N GLY A 217 0.86 -3.34 6.93
CA GLY A 217 -0.44 -2.74 6.60
C GLY A 217 -0.47 -1.22 6.73
N LYS A 218 0.16 -0.70 7.78
CA LYS A 218 0.33 0.75 7.98
C LYS A 218 1.11 1.40 6.83
N PHE A 219 2.20 0.80 6.41
CA PHE A 219 3.04 1.32 5.33
C PHE A 219 2.36 1.19 3.97
N ALA A 220 1.64 0.08 3.72
CA ALA A 220 0.81 -0.08 2.52
C ALA A 220 -0.25 1.04 2.40
N MET A 221 -0.87 1.43 3.53
CA MET A 221 -1.82 2.55 3.57
C MET A 221 -1.16 3.89 3.22
N GLN A 222 0.06 4.13 3.72
CA GLN A 222 0.83 5.33 3.37
C GLN A 222 1.14 5.36 1.87
N LEU A 223 1.66 4.27 1.32
CA LEU A 223 1.97 4.17 -0.12
C LEU A 223 0.72 4.37 -0.98
N MET A 224 -0.43 3.84 -0.56
CA MET A 224 -1.70 4.04 -1.26
C MET A 224 -2.13 5.51 -1.23
N ALA A 225 -2.03 6.18 -0.08
CA ALA A 225 -2.32 7.61 0.02
C ALA A 225 -1.38 8.44 -0.88
N ASP A 226 -0.07 8.16 -0.85
CA ASP A 226 0.92 8.83 -1.71
C ASP A 226 0.64 8.58 -3.20
N ALA A 227 0.21 7.38 -3.57
CA ALA A 227 -0.16 7.05 -4.94
C ALA A 227 -1.37 7.87 -5.42
N TYR A 228 -2.42 8.01 -4.61
CA TYR A 228 -3.56 8.87 -4.92
C TYR A 228 -3.15 10.35 -5.03
N LYS A 229 -2.32 10.84 -4.10
CA LYS A 229 -1.78 12.20 -4.15
C LYS A 229 -1.01 12.45 -5.45
N ALA A 230 -0.12 11.53 -5.83
CA ALA A 230 0.68 11.63 -7.05
C ALA A 230 -0.16 11.57 -8.33
N LYS A 231 -1.31 10.90 -8.32
CA LYS A 231 -2.26 10.86 -9.43
C LYS A 231 -3.20 12.08 -9.46
N GLY A 232 -3.14 12.97 -8.46
CA GLY A 232 -4.03 14.13 -8.35
C GLY A 232 -5.45 13.79 -7.91
N ASP A 233 -5.70 12.56 -7.46
CA ASP A 233 -7.00 12.16 -6.89
C ASP A 233 -7.07 12.61 -5.42
N THR A 234 -7.32 13.90 -5.24
CA THR A 234 -7.40 14.52 -3.92
C THR A 234 -8.49 13.91 -3.04
N ALA A 235 -9.62 13.50 -3.61
CA ALA A 235 -10.71 12.93 -2.85
C ALA A 235 -10.34 11.56 -2.27
N ALA A 236 -9.76 10.68 -3.08
CA ALA A 236 -9.29 9.37 -2.63
C ALA A 236 -8.09 9.49 -1.67
N TRP A 237 -7.20 10.47 -1.90
CA TRP A 237 -6.10 10.77 -0.98
C TRP A 237 -6.60 11.16 0.41
N ILE A 238 -7.50 12.16 0.52
CA ILE A 238 -8.09 12.58 1.80
C ILE A 238 -8.77 11.41 2.49
N LYS A 239 -9.58 10.65 1.76
CA LYS A 239 -10.25 9.46 2.29
C LYS A 239 -9.25 8.46 2.86
N SER A 240 -8.14 8.21 2.15
CA SER A 240 -7.08 7.31 2.62
C SER A 240 -6.40 7.83 3.89
N LEU A 241 -6.21 9.14 4.02
CA LEU A 241 -5.68 9.75 5.24
C LEU A 241 -6.65 9.59 6.41
N GLU A 242 -7.94 9.89 6.24
CA GLU A 242 -8.98 9.71 7.26
C GLU A 242 -9.08 8.26 7.73
N GLU A 243 -9.12 7.30 6.80
CA GLU A 243 -9.14 5.87 7.12
C GLU A 243 -7.84 5.44 7.82
N GLY A 244 -6.69 5.98 7.41
CA GLY A 244 -5.40 5.72 8.03
C GLY A 244 -5.33 6.17 9.49
N ILE A 245 -5.89 7.33 9.82
CA ILE A 245 -5.98 7.83 11.20
C ILE A 245 -6.81 6.87 12.07
N LEU A 246 -7.94 6.39 11.55
CA LEU A 246 -8.83 5.47 12.28
C LEU A 246 -8.22 4.07 12.45
N LYS A 247 -7.59 3.55 11.39
CA LYS A 247 -7.06 2.17 11.41
C LYS A 247 -5.70 2.06 12.11
N PHE A 248 -4.88 3.09 12.02
CA PHE A 248 -3.53 3.13 12.58
C PHE A 248 -3.34 4.33 13.52
N PRO A 249 -4.07 4.38 14.65
CA PRO A 249 -3.98 5.48 15.60
C PRO A 249 -2.55 5.60 16.14
N GLY A 250 -2.03 6.82 16.21
CA GLY A 250 -0.66 7.10 16.62
C GLY A 250 0.37 7.10 15.47
N ASN A 251 -0.08 6.98 14.22
CA ASN A 251 0.77 7.25 13.08
C ASN A 251 0.62 8.71 12.61
N ASP A 252 1.64 9.50 12.87
CA ASP A 252 1.64 10.93 12.59
C ASP A 252 1.53 11.28 11.11
N TYR A 253 1.94 10.37 10.20
CA TYR A 253 1.91 10.58 8.76
C TYR A 253 0.50 10.98 8.26
N PHE A 254 -0.52 10.20 8.61
CA PHE A 254 -1.88 10.43 8.11
C PHE A 254 -2.44 11.74 8.61
N PHE A 255 -2.24 11.99 9.90
CA PHE A 255 -2.71 13.20 10.55
C PHE A 255 -1.98 14.44 10.02
N ALA A 256 -0.65 14.42 9.96
CA ALA A 256 0.13 15.56 9.50
C ALA A 256 -0.24 15.97 8.07
N ASN A 257 -0.36 14.99 7.15
CA ASN A 257 -0.76 15.27 5.77
C ASN A 257 -2.19 15.81 5.65
N LEU A 258 -3.14 15.32 6.46
CA LEU A 258 -4.52 15.79 6.45
C LEU A 258 -4.62 17.24 6.96
N VAL A 259 -3.94 17.55 8.06
CA VAL A 259 -3.91 18.90 8.63
C VAL A 259 -3.21 19.86 7.70
N ASP A 260 -2.07 19.48 7.13
CA ASP A 260 -1.34 20.31 6.17
C ASP A 260 -2.22 20.64 4.94
N TYR A 261 -2.92 19.66 4.42
CA TYR A 261 -3.87 19.86 3.33
C TYR A 261 -4.97 20.87 3.70
N TYR A 262 -5.62 20.68 4.84
CA TYR A 262 -6.71 21.58 5.24
C TYR A 262 -6.22 23.01 5.56
N ASN A 263 -5.02 23.14 6.12
CA ASN A 263 -4.41 24.45 6.36
C ASN A 263 -4.07 25.16 5.05
N THR A 264 -3.44 24.47 4.11
CA THR A 264 -2.99 25.05 2.84
C THR A 264 -4.15 25.31 1.87
N SER A 265 -5.22 24.53 1.94
CA SER A 265 -6.42 24.68 1.10
C SER A 265 -7.47 25.64 1.69
N ASN A 266 -7.18 26.28 2.83
CA ASN A 266 -8.10 27.18 3.55
C ASN A 266 -9.45 26.50 3.93
N GLN A 267 -9.40 25.23 4.31
CA GLN A 267 -10.56 24.41 4.69
C GLN A 267 -10.56 24.03 6.18
N ALA A 268 -10.13 24.94 7.05
CA ALA A 268 -10.04 24.71 8.48
C ALA A 268 -11.36 24.21 9.13
N SER A 269 -12.51 24.64 8.62
CA SER A 269 -13.83 24.15 9.08
C SER A 269 -14.02 22.65 8.84
N LYS A 270 -13.58 22.13 7.71
CA LYS A 270 -13.67 20.68 7.41
C LYS A 270 -12.75 19.85 8.30
N ALA A 271 -11.56 20.40 8.61
CA ALA A 271 -10.65 19.77 9.57
C ALA A 271 -11.31 19.67 10.95
N MET A 272 -12.00 20.74 11.38
CA MET A 272 -12.70 20.75 12.67
C MET A 272 -13.88 19.77 12.69
N GLU A 273 -14.69 19.72 11.64
CA GLU A 273 -15.79 18.73 11.49
C GLU A 273 -15.26 17.30 11.56
N PHE A 274 -14.11 17.03 10.96
CA PHE A 274 -13.46 15.72 11.04
C PHE A 274 -13.02 15.41 12.47
N ALA A 275 -12.37 16.34 13.16
CA ALA A 275 -11.96 16.18 14.56
C ALA A 275 -13.16 15.95 15.49
N ASP A 276 -14.27 16.66 15.27
CA ASP A 276 -15.51 16.47 16.04
C ASP A 276 -16.14 15.11 15.79
N ARG A 277 -16.15 14.64 14.54
CA ARG A 277 -16.62 13.29 14.22
C ARG A 277 -15.76 12.22 14.91
N MET A 278 -14.45 12.38 14.93
CA MET A 278 -13.56 11.44 15.63
C MET A 278 -13.80 11.43 17.13
N LEU A 279 -13.94 12.59 17.77
CA LEU A 279 -14.25 12.70 19.20
C LEU A 279 -15.65 12.16 19.55
N SER A 280 -16.59 12.16 18.60
CA SER A 280 -17.90 11.54 18.81
C SER A 280 -17.83 10.01 18.92
N THR A 281 -16.79 9.39 18.36
CA THR A 281 -16.55 7.94 18.44
C THR A 281 -15.76 7.55 19.70
N ASP A 282 -14.83 8.40 20.13
CA ASP A 282 -14.01 8.21 21.34
C ASP A 282 -13.64 9.57 21.93
N ALA A 283 -14.47 10.05 22.87
CA ALA A 283 -14.35 11.38 23.47
C ALA A 283 -13.06 11.59 24.29
N ASN A 284 -12.44 10.51 24.75
CA ASN A 284 -11.22 10.54 25.57
C ASN A 284 -9.97 10.10 24.82
N ASN A 285 -10.03 9.94 23.49
CA ASN A 285 -8.87 9.59 22.71
C ASN A 285 -7.87 10.73 22.70
N LYS A 286 -6.68 10.49 23.27
CA LYS A 286 -5.62 11.52 23.39
C LYS A 286 -5.23 12.13 22.06
N LEU A 287 -5.17 11.31 20.99
CA LEU A 287 -4.80 11.78 19.66
C LEU A 287 -5.87 12.71 19.09
N TYR A 288 -7.15 12.33 19.20
CA TYR A 288 -8.24 13.14 18.68
C TYR A 288 -8.38 14.48 19.42
N LEU A 289 -8.17 14.46 20.74
CA LEU A 289 -8.12 15.68 21.56
C LEU A 289 -6.94 16.57 21.16
N TYR A 290 -5.76 15.97 20.95
CA TYR A 290 -4.56 16.68 20.48
C TYR A 290 -4.77 17.29 19.10
N VAL A 291 -5.36 16.53 18.16
CA VAL A 291 -5.71 17.01 16.82
C VAL A 291 -6.58 18.26 16.89
N LYS A 292 -7.64 18.21 17.67
CA LYS A 292 -8.56 19.33 17.82
C LYS A 292 -7.86 20.55 18.44
N ALA A 293 -7.02 20.32 19.45
CA ALA A 293 -6.18 21.36 20.03
C ALA A 293 -5.27 22.03 18.99
N TYR A 294 -4.63 21.22 18.15
CA TYR A 294 -3.72 21.71 17.10
C TYR A 294 -4.45 22.54 16.05
N LEU A 295 -5.67 22.17 15.68
CA LEU A 295 -6.51 22.96 14.78
C LEU A 295 -6.85 24.32 15.38
N TYR A 296 -7.29 24.38 16.66
CA TYR A 296 -7.51 25.64 17.37
C TYR A 296 -6.23 26.48 17.46
N HIS A 297 -5.07 25.84 17.71
CA HIS A 297 -3.78 26.51 17.73
C HIS A 297 -3.49 27.23 16.39
N ASN A 298 -3.67 26.55 15.26
CA ASN A 298 -3.46 27.12 13.93
C ASN A 298 -4.46 28.24 13.60
N MET A 299 -5.67 28.18 14.14
CA MET A 299 -6.69 29.22 14.02
C MET A 299 -6.45 30.39 14.98
N LYS A 300 -5.38 30.37 15.80
CA LYS A 300 -5.06 31.32 16.87
C LYS A 300 -6.13 31.40 17.95
N GLU A 301 -6.96 30.40 18.08
CA GLU A 301 -7.92 30.22 19.17
C GLU A 301 -7.21 29.62 20.39
N TYR A 302 -6.29 30.36 20.96
CA TYR A 302 -5.32 29.89 21.94
C TYR A 302 -5.93 29.30 23.20
N ASP A 303 -7.03 29.84 23.71
CA ASP A 303 -7.68 29.35 24.92
C ASP A 303 -8.32 27.97 24.66
N ASN A 304 -8.98 27.79 23.53
CA ASN A 304 -9.51 26.51 23.09
C ASN A 304 -8.38 25.49 22.86
N ALA A 305 -7.28 25.90 22.23
CA ALA A 305 -6.11 25.04 22.02
C ALA A 305 -5.56 24.50 23.36
N ILE A 306 -5.34 25.40 24.33
CA ILE A 306 -4.84 25.02 25.67
C ILE A 306 -5.81 24.07 26.37
N GLU A 307 -7.12 24.31 26.28
CA GLU A 307 -8.13 23.44 26.87
C GLU A 307 -8.06 22.01 26.32
N TYR A 308 -8.03 21.88 24.99
CA TYR A 308 -8.01 20.57 24.35
C TYR A 308 -6.66 19.85 24.50
N TYR A 309 -5.52 20.57 24.48
CA TYR A 309 -4.23 19.96 24.84
C TYR A 309 -4.23 19.45 26.29
N LYS A 310 -4.79 20.21 27.23
CA LYS A 310 -4.93 19.76 28.64
C LYS A 310 -5.84 18.53 28.76
N LYS A 311 -6.91 18.42 27.96
CA LYS A 311 -7.72 17.20 27.88
C LYS A 311 -6.91 16.02 27.35
N ALA A 312 -6.07 16.23 26.33
CA ALA A 312 -5.18 15.20 25.83
C ALA A 312 -4.15 14.73 26.88
N ILE A 313 -3.59 15.67 27.65
CA ILE A 313 -2.72 15.38 28.80
C ILE A 313 -3.47 14.61 29.90
N ALA A 314 -4.73 14.95 30.17
CA ALA A 314 -5.54 14.22 31.15
C ALA A 314 -5.83 12.78 30.71
N ALA A 315 -5.99 12.55 29.39
CA ALA A 315 -6.15 11.21 28.82
C ALA A 315 -4.83 10.40 28.81
N ASP A 316 -3.69 11.08 28.65
CA ASP A 316 -2.35 10.47 28.74
C ASP A 316 -1.36 11.45 29.41
N PRO A 317 -1.09 11.28 30.72
CA PRO A 317 -0.15 12.13 31.46
C PRO A 317 1.31 12.05 30.99
N GLU A 318 1.66 11.11 30.11
CA GLU A 318 2.99 10.96 29.52
C GLU A 318 3.10 11.54 28.10
N TYR A 319 2.06 12.23 27.62
CA TYR A 319 2.02 12.81 26.28
C TYR A 319 2.88 14.09 26.15
N ALA A 320 4.19 13.91 26.02
CA ALA A 320 5.18 15.00 26.02
C ALA A 320 4.92 16.07 24.97
N GLU A 321 4.46 15.68 23.78
CA GLU A 321 4.13 16.59 22.66
C GLU A 321 2.96 17.52 23.04
N ALA A 322 1.99 17.06 23.78
CA ALA A 322 0.89 17.88 24.25
C ALA A 322 1.36 18.91 25.28
N TYR A 323 2.25 18.53 26.20
CA TYR A 323 2.87 19.50 27.12
C TYR A 323 3.67 20.56 26.37
N SER A 324 4.53 20.15 25.42
CA SER A 324 5.30 21.06 24.58
C SER A 324 4.40 22.10 23.90
N ASN A 325 3.29 21.66 23.31
CA ASN A 325 2.38 22.53 22.59
C ASN A 325 1.58 23.46 23.51
N VAL A 326 1.19 23.04 24.73
CA VAL A 326 0.64 23.99 25.70
C VAL A 326 1.63 25.12 26.00
N GLY A 327 2.91 24.77 26.24
CA GLY A 327 3.96 25.75 26.44
C GLY A 327 4.10 26.70 25.25
N LEU A 328 4.12 26.14 24.02
CA LEU A 328 4.21 26.93 22.80
C LEU A 328 3.04 27.91 22.64
N VAL A 329 1.81 27.48 22.89
CA VAL A 329 0.63 28.33 22.79
C VAL A 329 0.69 29.49 23.81
N TYR A 330 1.17 29.25 25.02
CA TYR A 330 1.41 30.36 25.98
C TYR A 330 2.48 31.34 25.48
N LEU A 331 3.57 30.88 24.85
CA LEU A 331 4.57 31.75 24.25
C LEU A 331 3.98 32.57 23.08
N MET A 332 3.08 31.99 22.30
CA MET A 332 2.38 32.70 21.23
C MET A 332 1.42 33.77 21.80
N LYS A 333 0.70 33.44 22.89
CA LYS A 333 -0.11 34.46 23.60
C LYS A 333 0.74 35.61 24.12
N ALA A 334 1.93 35.31 24.67
CA ALA A 334 2.87 36.32 25.11
C ALA A 334 3.28 37.26 23.98
N GLN A 335 3.64 36.68 22.83
CA GLN A 335 4.04 37.44 21.64
C GLN A 335 2.88 38.28 21.10
N ASP A 336 1.71 37.67 20.86
CA ASP A 336 0.53 38.37 20.35
C ASP A 336 0.09 39.53 21.28
N TYR A 337 0.26 39.36 22.60
CA TYR A 337 -0.04 40.43 23.57
C TYR A 337 1.02 41.53 23.50
N ALA A 338 2.30 41.16 23.45
CA ALA A 338 3.40 42.14 23.34
C ALA A 338 3.32 42.97 22.06
N ASP A 339 2.97 42.35 20.94
CA ASP A 339 2.84 43.02 19.63
C ASP A 339 1.73 44.07 19.59
N LYS A 340 0.71 43.92 20.45
CA LYS A 340 -0.44 44.84 20.56
C LYS A 340 -0.27 45.87 21.68
N ALA A 341 0.69 45.68 22.56
CA ALA A 341 0.92 46.54 23.71
C ALA A 341 1.63 47.84 23.31
N THR A 342 1.46 48.86 24.15
CA THR A 342 2.23 50.10 24.01
C THR A 342 3.73 49.85 24.22
N THR A 343 4.56 50.49 23.42
CA THR A 343 6.02 50.49 23.54
C THR A 343 6.54 51.73 24.27
N ASP A 344 5.66 52.70 24.59
CA ASP A 344 6.03 53.88 25.36
C ASP A 344 6.16 53.51 26.84
N ILE A 345 7.37 53.58 27.36
CA ILE A 345 7.70 53.28 28.76
C ILE A 345 7.06 54.24 29.76
N ASN A 346 6.62 55.41 29.32
CA ASN A 346 5.93 56.38 30.16
C ASN A 346 4.40 56.17 30.18
N ASP A 347 3.88 55.32 29.32
CA ASP A 347 2.46 54.94 29.35
C ASP A 347 2.20 54.02 30.56
N PRO A 348 1.21 54.38 31.44
CA PRO A 348 0.84 53.50 32.56
C PRO A 348 0.51 52.07 32.15
N LYS A 349 0.05 51.84 30.94
CA LYS A 349 -0.25 50.51 30.38
C LYS A 349 0.99 49.69 30.04
N TYR A 350 2.16 50.30 29.95
CA TYR A 350 3.40 49.58 29.64
C TYR A 350 3.76 48.58 30.72
N ALA A 351 3.75 49.00 31.98
CA ALA A 351 4.03 48.12 33.13
C ALA A 351 3.01 47.00 33.27
N GLU A 352 1.73 47.31 33.01
CA GLU A 352 0.66 46.30 32.99
C GLU A 352 0.88 45.27 31.87
N ALA A 353 1.25 45.75 30.67
CA ALA A 353 1.54 44.86 29.54
C ALA A 353 2.74 43.92 29.79
N GLN A 354 3.82 44.46 30.38
CA GLN A 354 4.99 43.67 30.74
C GLN A 354 4.64 42.61 31.79
N ALA A 355 3.81 42.96 32.79
CA ALA A 355 3.36 41.97 33.79
C ALA A 355 2.49 40.85 33.15
N ALA A 356 1.60 41.20 32.22
CA ALA A 356 0.79 40.22 31.50
C ALA A 356 1.64 39.29 30.64
N VAL A 357 2.60 39.81 29.88
CA VAL A 357 3.55 39.02 29.09
C VAL A 357 4.35 38.08 29.96
N LYS A 358 4.90 38.59 31.10
CA LYS A 358 5.63 37.76 32.05
C LYS A 358 4.78 36.61 32.58
N LYS A 359 3.51 36.86 32.90
CA LYS A 359 2.58 35.83 33.34
C LYS A 359 2.44 34.67 32.32
N PHE A 360 2.38 34.96 31.03
CA PHE A 360 2.33 33.90 30.01
C PHE A 360 3.59 33.04 30.00
N TYR A 361 4.77 33.58 30.23
CA TYR A 361 6.01 32.83 30.39
C TYR A 361 5.99 31.98 31.66
N GLU A 362 5.46 32.49 32.76
CA GLU A 362 5.26 31.73 34.01
C GLU A 362 4.31 30.54 33.81
N GLU A 363 3.23 30.75 33.06
CA GLU A 363 2.30 29.66 32.69
C GLU A 363 2.91 28.62 31.73
N ALA A 364 3.77 29.04 30.79
CA ALA A 364 4.44 28.12 29.86
C ALA A 364 5.47 27.22 30.54
N LYS A 365 6.16 27.74 31.56
CA LYS A 365 7.29 27.07 32.22
C LYS A 365 7.02 25.63 32.63
N PRO A 366 6.01 25.32 33.47
CA PRO A 366 5.80 23.96 33.98
C PRO A 366 5.51 22.95 32.87
N PHE A 367 4.95 23.38 31.77
CA PHE A 367 4.65 22.49 30.64
C PHE A 367 5.91 22.09 29.89
N TYR A 368 6.82 23.02 29.59
CA TYR A 368 8.10 22.68 28.98
C TYR A 368 9.03 21.90 29.92
N GLU A 369 9.03 22.20 31.20
CA GLU A 369 9.78 21.41 32.19
C GLU A 369 9.24 19.97 32.29
N LYS A 370 7.92 19.79 32.18
CA LYS A 370 7.31 18.46 32.14
C LYS A 370 7.64 17.72 30.85
N ALA A 371 7.59 18.39 29.69
CA ALA A 371 8.00 17.81 28.42
C ALA A 371 9.47 17.33 28.45
N ARG A 372 10.37 18.14 29.01
CA ARG A 372 11.77 17.78 29.26
C ARG A 372 11.91 16.56 30.16
N ALA A 373 11.16 16.51 31.24
CA ALA A 373 11.20 15.40 32.19
C ALA A 373 10.72 14.07 31.57
N LEU A 374 9.69 14.13 30.71
CA LEU A 374 9.16 12.97 30.02
C LEU A 374 10.07 12.48 28.86
N LYS A 375 10.66 13.40 28.11
CA LYS A 375 11.45 13.11 26.90
C LYS A 375 12.75 13.93 26.87
N PRO A 376 13.71 13.67 27.78
CA PRO A 376 14.93 14.47 27.90
C PRO A 376 15.80 14.44 26.62
N ASP A 377 15.77 13.34 25.87
CA ASP A 377 16.54 13.18 24.64
C ASP A 377 15.89 13.83 23.41
N GLN A 378 14.58 14.12 23.45
CA GLN A 378 13.86 14.80 22.38
C GLN A 378 13.87 16.33 22.60
N LYS A 379 15.05 16.94 22.39
CA LYS A 379 15.30 18.35 22.67
C LYS A 379 14.41 19.32 21.89
N ASP A 380 13.93 18.94 20.74
CA ASP A 380 13.01 19.69 19.91
C ASP A 380 11.67 20.01 20.61
N LEU A 381 11.24 19.16 21.56
CA LEU A 381 10.02 19.39 22.32
C LEU A 381 10.12 20.48 23.38
N TRP A 382 11.30 20.77 23.88
CA TRP A 382 11.41 21.61 25.09
C TRP A 382 12.57 22.65 25.08
N LEU A 383 13.66 22.40 24.35
CA LEU A 383 14.88 23.20 24.46
C LEU A 383 14.67 24.67 24.10
N GLN A 384 14.10 24.93 22.93
CA GLN A 384 13.81 26.28 22.46
C GLN A 384 12.76 26.99 23.35
N GLY A 385 11.77 26.24 23.81
CA GLY A 385 10.74 26.75 24.72
C GLY A 385 11.33 27.18 26.05
N LEU A 386 12.13 26.33 26.70
CA LEU A 386 12.79 26.65 27.98
C LEU A 386 13.81 27.78 27.84
N TYR A 387 14.55 27.85 26.72
CA TYR A 387 15.44 28.98 26.45
C TYR A 387 14.69 30.29 26.51
N ARG A 388 13.57 30.42 25.80
CA ARG A 388 12.75 31.63 25.78
C ARG A 388 12.11 31.91 27.13
N VAL A 389 11.61 30.91 27.83
CA VAL A 389 10.98 31.01 29.15
C VAL A 389 12.00 31.52 30.19
N TYR A 390 13.15 30.87 30.32
CA TYR A 390 14.13 31.22 31.35
C TYR A 390 14.76 32.58 31.08
N TYR A 391 15.00 32.95 29.83
CA TYR A 391 15.46 34.27 29.44
C TYR A 391 14.47 35.37 29.89
N ASN A 392 13.19 35.23 29.55
CA ASN A 392 12.17 36.24 29.83
C ASN A 392 11.77 36.31 31.31
N LEU A 393 11.99 35.26 32.08
CA LEU A 393 11.76 35.22 33.53
C LEU A 393 13.02 35.60 34.34
N ASN A 394 14.13 35.95 33.71
CA ASN A 394 15.43 36.27 34.33
C ASN A 394 15.94 35.13 35.26
N MET A 395 15.78 33.88 34.82
CA MET A 395 16.24 32.68 35.55
C MET A 395 17.67 32.32 35.12
N GLY A 396 18.65 33.07 35.68
CA GLY A 396 20.05 33.03 35.22
C GLY A 396 20.69 31.62 35.23
N PRO A 397 20.67 30.87 36.33
CA PRO A 397 21.29 29.52 36.37
C PRO A 397 20.67 28.54 35.38
N GLU A 398 19.33 28.49 35.32
CA GLU A 398 18.59 27.60 34.41
C GLU A 398 18.77 28.02 32.96
N PHE A 399 18.82 29.33 32.69
CA PHE A 399 19.11 29.85 31.35
C PHE A 399 20.52 29.46 30.88
N GLU A 400 21.55 29.59 31.73
CA GLU A 400 22.93 29.19 31.39
C GLU A 400 23.04 27.70 31.07
N GLU A 401 22.29 26.85 31.79
CA GLU A 401 22.24 25.41 31.49
C GLU A 401 21.70 25.16 30.07
N ILE A 402 20.57 25.75 29.74
CA ILE A 402 19.90 25.58 28.44
C ILE A 402 20.73 26.20 27.31
N ASP A 403 21.34 27.38 27.52
CA ASP A 403 22.18 28.06 26.52
C ASP A 403 23.40 27.19 26.14
N LYS A 404 24.00 26.48 27.10
CA LYS A 404 25.07 25.49 26.84
C LYS A 404 24.62 24.31 25.98
N MET A 405 23.35 23.90 26.09
CA MET A 405 22.79 22.79 25.30
C MET A 405 22.42 23.21 23.87
N MET A 406 22.33 24.51 23.61
CA MET A 406 22.03 25.08 22.29
C MET A 406 23.27 25.34 21.44
N LYS A 407 24.45 25.40 22.08
CA LYS A 407 25.77 25.53 21.43
C LYS A 407 26.33 24.17 21.04
#